data_78536d6c6139c60c4ee0f1837b3b84e6
#
_entry.id   78536d6c6139c60c4ee0f1837b3b84e6
#
_cell.length_a   1.000
_cell.length_b   1.000
_cell.length_c   1.000
_cell.angle_alpha   90.00
_cell.angle_beta   90.00
_cell.angle_gamma   90.00
#
_symmetry.space_group_name_H-M   'P 1'
#
loop_
_entity.id
_entity.type
_entity.pdbx_description
1 polymer ?
#
loop_
_entity_poly.entity_id
_entity_poly.type
_entity_poly.pdbx_seq_one_letter_code
_entity_poly.pdbx_strand_id
1 'polypeptide(L)'
;SGYQTSDVEIRNKDSIFINIELTSPQNNKIGPQYMEDDLVFVLESGVEQKVNLNAYSWDADIIRNLCIKNDTVISSDRPIVVYGNMTIDSLATATIVPGTTIYFHSGSGLDVYGRLLAEGTAEKNIVFRGDRTDKMFDYLPYDMVSGQWNGIHFHSSSFQNLMSYTDTHGTFDGIVCDSSDVSKLKLALYNSIVHNCQGYGLKSVNSVVDVRNCQLTNALKDCAAIYGGGALFLNCTIAQFYPFDTNYGAALRFTN
;
A
#
# COMPACT_ATOMS: atom_id res chain seq x y z
N SER A 1 10.31 22.11 -22.99
CA SER A 1 10.78 23.50 -22.87
C SER A 1 11.31 23.68 -21.46
N GLY A 2 12.64 23.81 -21.35
CA GLY A 2 13.30 24.02 -20.06
C GLY A 2 13.12 25.48 -19.60
N TYR A 3 13.07 25.65 -18.30
CA TYR A 3 13.23 26.97 -17.70
C TYR A 3 14.72 27.28 -17.63
N GLN A 4 15.09 28.49 -17.98
CA GLN A 4 16.47 28.98 -17.89
C GLN A 4 16.48 30.25 -17.05
N THR A 5 17.44 30.37 -16.17
CA THR A 5 17.76 31.60 -15.45
C THR A 5 19.23 31.92 -15.63
N SER A 6 19.59 33.19 -15.57
CA SER A 6 20.96 33.67 -15.67
C SER A 6 21.30 34.59 -14.50
N ASP A 7 22.58 34.89 -14.37
CA ASP A 7 23.11 35.85 -13.41
C ASP A 7 22.83 35.49 -11.93
N VAL A 8 22.87 34.20 -11.62
CA VAL A 8 22.73 33.69 -10.26
C VAL A 8 24.09 33.80 -9.56
N GLU A 9 24.24 34.76 -8.64
CA GLU A 9 25.47 34.95 -7.88
C GLU A 9 25.58 33.90 -6.74
N ILE A 10 26.71 33.18 -6.70
CA ILE A 10 27.07 32.32 -5.56
C ILE A 10 28.37 32.88 -4.98
N ARG A 11 28.35 33.39 -3.75
CA ARG A 11 29.49 33.96 -3.08
C ARG A 11 30.50 32.90 -2.66
N ASN A 12 31.77 33.34 -2.47
CA ASN A 12 32.81 32.43 -2.02
C ASN A 12 32.45 31.72 -0.71
N LYS A 13 32.54 30.39 -0.69
CA LYS A 13 32.11 29.48 0.41
C LYS A 13 30.62 29.47 0.71
N ASP A 14 29.79 29.90 -0.24
CA ASP A 14 28.33 29.84 -0.14
C ASP A 14 27.77 28.72 -1.01
N SER A 15 26.48 28.41 -0.84
CA SER A 15 25.76 27.40 -1.61
C SER A 15 24.34 27.88 -1.88
N ILE A 16 23.77 27.38 -2.96
CA ILE A 16 22.34 27.56 -3.29
C ILE A 16 21.64 26.21 -3.23
N PHE A 17 20.38 26.25 -2.84
CA PHE A 17 19.52 25.08 -2.84
C PHE A 17 18.56 25.16 -4.02
N ILE A 18 18.46 24.07 -4.79
CA ILE A 18 17.62 23.99 -5.97
C ILE A 18 16.59 22.88 -5.75
N ASN A 19 15.31 23.23 -5.77
CA ASN A 19 14.20 22.26 -5.80
C ASN A 19 13.85 21.96 -7.24
N ILE A 20 13.75 20.67 -7.55
CA ILE A 20 13.34 20.20 -8.86
C ILE A 20 12.04 19.42 -8.70
N GLU A 21 11.02 19.79 -9.45
CA GLU A 21 9.76 19.09 -9.53
C GLU A 21 9.56 18.58 -10.95
N LEU A 22 9.29 17.30 -11.09
CA LEU A 22 8.97 16.67 -12.35
C LEU A 22 7.48 16.32 -12.41
N THR A 23 6.77 16.90 -13.37
CA THR A 23 5.41 16.49 -13.71
C THR A 23 5.40 15.82 -15.07
N SER A 24 5.15 14.50 -15.08
CA SER A 24 5.07 13.74 -16.31
C SER A 24 3.71 13.97 -17.00
N PRO A 25 3.67 14.28 -18.29
CA PRO A 25 2.41 14.31 -19.03
C PRO A 25 1.86 12.90 -19.21
N GLN A 26 0.53 12.79 -19.32
CA GLN A 26 -0.12 11.55 -19.68
C GLN A 26 0.37 11.05 -21.05
N ASN A 27 0.74 9.79 -21.14
CA ASN A 27 1.33 9.21 -22.35
C ASN A 27 0.51 8.07 -22.96
N ASN A 28 -0.55 7.60 -22.26
CA ASN A 28 -1.43 6.50 -22.66
C ASN A 28 -0.71 5.16 -22.94
N LYS A 29 0.46 4.95 -22.32
CA LYS A 29 1.20 3.70 -22.43
C LYS A 29 0.97 2.85 -21.19
N ILE A 30 1.01 1.54 -21.35
CA ILE A 30 0.98 0.58 -20.26
C ILE A 30 2.40 0.42 -19.71
N GLY A 31 2.53 0.51 -18.40
CA GLY A 31 3.79 0.32 -17.67
C GLY A 31 4.70 1.56 -17.64
N PRO A 32 5.77 1.46 -16.86
CA PRO A 32 6.67 2.58 -16.60
C PRO A 32 7.47 2.98 -17.85
N GLN A 33 7.53 4.28 -18.08
CA GLN A 33 8.33 4.91 -19.14
C GLN A 33 9.53 5.60 -18.50
N TYR A 34 10.71 5.31 -18.98
CA TYR A 34 11.92 5.99 -18.54
C TYR A 34 11.97 7.40 -19.13
N MET A 35 12.27 8.35 -18.29
CA MET A 35 12.46 9.76 -18.64
C MET A 35 13.81 10.20 -18.13
N GLU A 36 14.53 10.98 -18.92
CA GLU A 36 15.86 11.48 -18.59
C GLU A 36 16.01 12.91 -19.10
N ASP A 37 16.64 13.75 -18.31
CA ASP A 37 17.00 15.12 -18.67
C ASP A 37 18.24 15.56 -17.87
N ASP A 38 18.93 16.60 -18.32
CA ASP A 38 20.08 17.16 -17.64
C ASP A 38 19.79 18.55 -17.07
N LEU A 39 20.08 18.76 -15.78
CA LEU A 39 20.22 20.08 -15.22
C LEU A 39 21.65 20.58 -15.51
N VAL A 40 21.75 21.63 -16.34
CA VAL A 40 23.02 22.16 -16.79
C VAL A 40 23.35 23.49 -16.11
N PHE A 41 24.51 23.57 -15.50
CA PHE A 41 25.07 24.79 -14.91
C PHE A 41 26.20 25.31 -15.80
N VAL A 42 26.05 26.49 -16.34
CA VAL A 42 27.09 27.16 -17.12
C VAL A 42 27.76 28.19 -16.21
N LEU A 43 29.00 27.97 -15.86
CA LEU A 43 29.77 28.90 -15.04
C LEU A 43 30.25 30.11 -15.88
N GLU A 44 30.54 31.23 -15.22
CA GLU A 44 31.09 32.44 -15.88
C GLU A 44 32.37 32.14 -16.68
N SER A 45 33.13 31.14 -16.26
CA SER A 45 34.32 30.65 -16.99
C SER A 45 34.01 29.91 -18.28
N GLY A 46 32.74 29.67 -18.60
CA GLY A 46 32.28 28.85 -19.73
C GLY A 46 32.33 27.35 -19.49
N VAL A 47 32.68 26.92 -18.26
CA VAL A 47 32.63 25.50 -17.91
C VAL A 47 31.18 25.07 -17.65
N GLU A 48 30.78 24.00 -18.28
CA GLU A 48 29.49 23.35 -18.02
C GLU A 48 29.60 22.23 -16.99
N GLN A 49 28.72 22.24 -16.03
CA GLN A 49 28.51 21.13 -15.08
C GLN A 49 27.09 20.59 -15.28
N LYS A 50 26.92 19.27 -15.21
CA LYS A 50 25.65 18.61 -15.44
C LYS A 50 25.30 17.72 -14.27
N VAL A 51 24.03 17.75 -13.90
CA VAL A 51 23.40 16.75 -13.01
C VAL A 51 22.36 16.03 -13.82
N ASN A 52 22.56 14.74 -14.04
CA ASN A 52 21.59 13.91 -14.74
C ASN A 52 20.39 13.63 -13.83
N LEU A 53 19.19 13.90 -14.36
CA LEU A 53 17.92 13.67 -13.71
C LEU A 53 17.22 12.54 -14.47
N ASN A 54 16.84 11.50 -13.76
CA ASN A 54 16.09 10.42 -14.36
C ASN A 54 14.92 10.00 -13.46
N ALA A 55 13.85 9.53 -14.08
CA ALA A 55 12.66 9.05 -13.41
C ALA A 55 11.92 8.01 -14.26
N TYR A 56 11.14 7.19 -13.61
CA TYR A 56 10.14 6.37 -14.26
C TYR A 56 8.77 6.98 -14.01
N SER A 57 7.98 7.16 -15.05
CA SER A 57 6.61 7.60 -14.97
C SER A 57 5.68 6.58 -15.63
N TRP A 58 4.49 6.43 -15.13
CA TRP A 58 3.42 5.66 -15.77
C TRP A 58 2.08 6.33 -15.51
N ASP A 59 1.15 6.11 -16.43
CA ASP A 59 -0.22 6.56 -16.25
C ASP A 59 -0.91 5.69 -15.20
N ALA A 60 -1.69 6.31 -14.35
CA ALA A 60 -2.46 5.65 -13.31
C ALA A 60 -3.92 6.12 -13.33
N ASP A 61 -4.83 5.27 -12.91
CA ASP A 61 -6.22 5.64 -12.64
C ASP A 61 -6.32 6.23 -11.24
N ILE A 62 -6.50 7.55 -11.18
CA ILE A 62 -6.53 8.29 -9.91
C ILE A 62 -7.94 8.33 -9.36
N ILE A 63 -8.10 7.79 -8.16
CA ILE A 63 -9.35 7.76 -7.39
C ILE A 63 -9.24 8.72 -6.21
N ARG A 64 -10.28 9.52 -5.96
CA ARG A 64 -10.34 10.45 -4.82
C ARG A 64 -11.62 10.24 -4.04
N ASN A 65 -11.50 9.76 -2.77
CA ASN A 65 -12.61 9.55 -1.84
C ASN A 65 -13.76 8.73 -2.50
N LEU A 66 -13.43 7.54 -3.00
CA LEU A 66 -14.40 6.66 -3.67
C LEU A 66 -15.34 6.02 -2.63
N CYS A 67 -16.65 6.14 -2.85
CA CYS A 67 -17.66 5.37 -2.12
C CYS A 67 -18.41 4.45 -3.10
N ILE A 68 -18.20 3.16 -2.96
CA ILE A 68 -18.85 2.11 -3.76
C ILE A 68 -20.20 1.78 -3.11
N LYS A 69 -21.29 2.20 -3.72
CA LYS A 69 -22.67 2.05 -3.20
C LYS A 69 -23.46 0.90 -3.83
N ASN A 70 -22.95 0.32 -4.88
CA ASN A 70 -23.56 -0.81 -5.59
C ASN A 70 -22.49 -1.84 -5.92
N ASP A 71 -22.88 -3.06 -6.23
CA ASP A 71 -21.97 -4.10 -6.66
C ASP A 71 -21.12 -3.62 -7.84
N THR A 72 -19.80 -3.65 -7.64
CA THR A 72 -18.84 -3.04 -8.57
C THR A 72 -17.66 -3.99 -8.78
N VAL A 73 -17.26 -4.13 -10.03
CA VAL A 73 -16.02 -4.83 -10.40
C VAL A 73 -14.92 -3.80 -10.62
N ILE A 74 -13.83 -3.95 -9.90
CA ILE A 74 -12.63 -3.12 -10.02
C ILE A 74 -11.63 -3.86 -10.88
N SER A 75 -11.36 -3.31 -12.05
CA SER A 75 -10.35 -3.80 -12.98
C SER A 75 -9.67 -2.62 -13.64
N SER A 76 -8.36 -2.71 -13.83
CA SER A 76 -7.63 -1.73 -14.59
C SER A 76 -6.38 -2.36 -15.19
N ASP A 77 -6.07 -1.99 -16.43
CA ASP A 77 -4.79 -2.30 -17.07
C ASP A 77 -3.66 -1.38 -16.59
N ARG A 78 -3.99 -0.40 -15.76
CA ARG A 78 -3.08 0.60 -15.18
C ARG A 78 -3.09 0.49 -13.66
N PRO A 79 -2.05 0.98 -12.97
CA PRO A 79 -2.08 1.14 -11.54
C PRO A 79 -3.27 2.01 -11.11
N ILE A 80 -3.96 1.60 -10.04
CA ILE A 80 -4.99 2.41 -9.40
C ILE A 80 -4.35 3.12 -8.21
N VAL A 81 -4.45 4.45 -8.15
CA VAL A 81 -3.92 5.26 -7.06
C VAL A 81 -5.06 5.93 -6.30
N VAL A 82 -5.15 5.65 -5.01
CA VAL A 82 -6.22 6.13 -4.13
C VAL A 82 -5.72 7.27 -3.26
N TYR A 83 -6.34 8.45 -3.39
CA TYR A 83 -6.20 9.59 -2.49
C TYR A 83 -7.43 9.73 -1.61
N GLY A 84 -7.25 9.79 -0.31
CA GLY A 84 -8.35 9.72 0.66
C GLY A 84 -8.84 8.28 0.82
N ASN A 85 -10.06 8.06 1.28
CA ASN A 85 -10.56 6.72 1.52
C ASN A 85 -11.26 6.12 0.31
N MET A 86 -11.09 4.81 0.17
CA MET A 86 -11.93 3.94 -0.64
C MET A 86 -12.89 3.22 0.30
N THR A 87 -14.17 3.43 0.13
CA THR A 87 -15.21 2.88 1.02
C THR A 87 -16.14 1.97 0.25
N ILE A 88 -16.40 0.77 0.78
CA ILE A 88 -17.45 -0.13 0.28
C ILE A 88 -18.65 -0.02 1.21
N ASP A 89 -19.75 0.54 0.72
CA ASP A 89 -20.98 0.74 1.49
C ASP A 89 -21.60 -0.61 1.93
N SER A 90 -22.38 -0.58 3.00
CA SER A 90 -22.94 -1.75 3.69
C SER A 90 -23.79 -2.68 2.81
N LEU A 91 -24.32 -2.18 1.72
CA LEU A 91 -25.15 -2.96 0.77
C LEU A 91 -24.41 -3.32 -0.52
N ALA A 92 -23.14 -2.95 -0.64
CA ALA A 92 -22.36 -3.14 -1.85
C ALA A 92 -21.33 -4.25 -1.72
N THR A 93 -21.04 -4.90 -2.85
CA THR A 93 -19.91 -5.81 -3.02
C THR A 93 -18.91 -5.19 -3.99
N ALA A 94 -17.67 -5.06 -3.57
CA ALA A 94 -16.57 -4.75 -4.48
C ALA A 94 -15.82 -6.03 -4.83
N THR A 95 -15.71 -6.32 -6.11
CA THR A 95 -14.93 -7.45 -6.64
C THR A 95 -13.68 -6.90 -7.32
N ILE A 96 -12.50 -7.31 -6.84
CA ILE A 96 -11.21 -6.92 -7.43
C ILE A 96 -10.70 -8.07 -8.28
N VAL A 97 -10.40 -7.78 -9.56
CA VAL A 97 -9.96 -8.83 -10.50
C VAL A 97 -8.49 -9.21 -10.29
N PRO A 98 -8.10 -10.44 -10.65
CA PRO A 98 -6.70 -10.90 -10.55
C PRO A 98 -5.70 -9.99 -11.27
N GLY A 99 -4.56 -9.72 -10.62
CA GLY A 99 -3.48 -8.90 -11.15
C GLY A 99 -3.64 -7.39 -10.93
N THR A 100 -4.72 -6.96 -10.26
CA THR A 100 -4.91 -5.54 -9.91
C THR A 100 -3.93 -5.12 -8.82
N THR A 101 -3.25 -3.99 -9.03
CA THR A 101 -2.47 -3.31 -7.98
C THR A 101 -3.15 -2.01 -7.60
N ILE A 102 -3.43 -1.85 -6.31
CA ILE A 102 -4.00 -0.63 -5.75
C ILE A 102 -2.96 0.03 -4.84
N TYR A 103 -2.57 1.24 -5.22
CA TYR A 103 -1.67 2.09 -4.49
C TYR A 103 -2.47 3.06 -3.63
N PHE A 104 -2.14 3.17 -2.37
CA PHE A 104 -2.77 4.10 -1.44
C PHE A 104 -1.81 5.22 -1.08
N HIS A 105 -2.24 6.44 -1.26
CA HIS A 105 -1.53 7.62 -0.81
C HIS A 105 -1.51 7.69 0.73
N SER A 106 -0.56 8.41 1.28
CA SER A 106 -0.45 8.59 2.74
C SER A 106 -1.77 9.09 3.35
N GLY A 107 -2.20 8.46 4.43
CA GLY A 107 -3.49 8.73 5.08
C GLY A 107 -4.72 8.12 4.40
N SER A 108 -4.55 7.45 3.26
CA SER A 108 -5.62 6.71 2.58
C SER A 108 -5.78 5.30 3.15
N GLY A 109 -6.95 4.70 2.96
CA GLY A 109 -7.25 3.34 3.39
C GLY A 109 -8.44 2.74 2.65
N LEU A 110 -8.73 1.46 2.95
CA LEU A 110 -9.88 0.74 2.45
C LEU A 110 -10.83 0.40 3.60
N ASP A 111 -11.97 1.09 3.66
CA ASP A 111 -13.04 0.87 4.64
C ASP A 111 -14.14 -0.02 4.05
N VAL A 112 -14.40 -1.18 4.65
CA VAL A 112 -15.35 -2.16 4.16
C VAL A 112 -16.50 -2.29 5.15
N TYR A 113 -17.65 -1.69 4.83
CA TYR A 113 -18.92 -1.86 5.53
C TYR A 113 -19.78 -2.94 4.88
N GLY A 114 -19.63 -3.13 3.58
CA GLY A 114 -20.26 -4.16 2.78
C GLY A 114 -19.39 -5.41 2.64
N ARG A 115 -19.11 -5.82 1.41
CA ARG A 115 -18.36 -7.03 1.10
C ARG A 115 -17.21 -6.76 0.14
N LEU A 116 -16.03 -7.30 0.45
CA LEU A 116 -14.87 -7.32 -0.43
C LEU A 116 -14.61 -8.73 -0.93
N LEU A 117 -14.49 -8.88 -2.25
CA LEU A 117 -14.02 -10.08 -2.94
C LEU A 117 -12.74 -9.73 -3.70
N ALA A 118 -11.59 -10.09 -3.17
CA ALA A 118 -10.28 -9.89 -3.78
C ALA A 118 -9.69 -11.27 -4.10
N GLU A 119 -10.01 -11.79 -5.28
CA GLU A 119 -9.66 -13.15 -5.69
C GLU A 119 -8.58 -13.10 -6.78
N GLY A 120 -7.30 -13.07 -6.37
CA GLY A 120 -6.16 -13.23 -7.26
C GLY A 120 -5.90 -14.68 -7.65
N THR A 121 -4.82 -14.91 -8.37
CA THR A 121 -4.26 -16.25 -8.68
C THR A 121 -2.79 -16.28 -8.36
N ALA A 122 -2.17 -17.46 -8.37
CA ALA A 122 -0.73 -17.60 -8.13
C ALA A 122 0.12 -16.81 -9.15
N GLU A 123 -0.35 -16.68 -10.38
CA GLU A 123 0.32 -15.94 -11.46
C GLU A 123 -0.08 -14.46 -11.51
N LYS A 124 -1.24 -14.11 -10.94
CA LYS A 124 -1.83 -12.76 -10.95
C LYS A 124 -2.40 -12.43 -9.59
N ASN A 125 -1.51 -12.22 -8.63
CA ASN A 125 -1.91 -11.78 -7.30
C ASN A 125 -2.48 -10.35 -7.33
N ILE A 126 -3.28 -10.02 -6.32
CA ILE A 126 -3.78 -8.67 -6.09
C ILE A 126 -2.86 -8.01 -5.06
N VAL A 127 -2.43 -6.77 -5.31
CA VAL A 127 -1.50 -6.06 -4.43
C VAL A 127 -2.16 -4.81 -3.86
N PHE A 128 -2.10 -4.67 -2.54
CA PHE A 128 -2.49 -3.47 -1.79
C PHE A 128 -1.26 -2.89 -1.11
N ARG A 129 -0.83 -1.70 -1.51
CA ARG A 129 0.42 -1.11 -1.05
C ARG A 129 0.40 0.42 -0.99
N GLY A 130 1.41 1.02 -0.39
CA GLY A 130 1.64 2.46 -0.48
C GLY A 130 2.05 2.91 -1.89
N ASP A 131 1.81 4.17 -2.21
CA ASP A 131 2.10 4.75 -3.53
C ASP A 131 3.57 5.16 -3.73
N ARG A 132 4.40 5.07 -2.69
CA ARG A 132 5.84 5.31 -2.79
C ARG A 132 6.53 4.15 -3.50
N THR A 133 7.10 4.41 -4.67
CA THR A 133 7.85 3.43 -5.48
C THR A 133 9.34 3.73 -5.53
N ASP A 134 9.77 4.80 -4.89
CA ASP A 134 11.16 5.21 -4.72
C ASP A 134 11.86 4.48 -3.56
N LYS A 135 13.05 4.93 -3.24
CA LYS A 135 13.85 4.39 -2.14
C LYS A 135 14.04 5.44 -1.05
N MET A 136 13.94 5.03 0.20
CA MET A 136 14.33 5.85 1.34
C MET A 136 15.87 5.99 1.40
N PHE A 137 16.58 4.89 1.15
CA PHE A 137 18.02 4.78 0.98
C PHE A 137 18.31 3.78 -0.15
N ASP A 138 19.49 3.76 -0.73
CA ASP A 138 19.85 2.87 -1.82
C ASP A 138 19.57 1.38 -1.54
N TYR A 139 19.68 0.99 -0.27
CA TYR A 139 19.42 -0.37 0.20
C TYR A 139 18.00 -0.60 0.74
N LEU A 140 17.18 0.45 0.87
CA LEU A 140 15.84 0.38 1.49
C LEU A 140 14.78 1.01 0.58
N PRO A 141 14.15 0.23 -0.29
CA PRO A 141 13.00 0.71 -1.06
C PRO A 141 11.80 0.95 -0.13
N TYR A 142 10.98 1.95 -0.46
CA TYR A 142 9.74 2.22 0.29
C TYR A 142 8.78 1.04 0.32
N ASP A 143 8.89 0.12 -0.61
CA ASP A 143 8.15 -1.14 -0.61
C ASP A 143 8.35 -1.99 0.65
N MET A 144 9.50 -1.83 1.31
CA MET A 144 9.83 -2.50 2.57
C MET A 144 9.50 -1.68 3.82
N VAL A 145 9.06 -0.42 3.66
CA VAL A 145 8.79 0.50 4.76
C VAL A 145 7.32 0.43 5.17
N SER A 146 7.08 0.28 6.46
CA SER A 146 5.73 0.28 7.05
C SER A 146 5.16 1.70 7.24
N GLY A 147 3.85 1.81 7.49
CA GLY A 147 3.21 3.07 7.88
C GLY A 147 2.91 4.02 6.73
N GLN A 148 2.87 3.55 5.49
CA GLN A 148 2.63 4.39 4.32
C GLN A 148 1.14 4.72 4.10
N TRP A 149 0.24 3.80 4.49
CA TRP A 149 -1.20 3.93 4.34
C TRP A 149 -1.94 3.20 5.48
N ASN A 150 -3.23 3.44 5.63
CA ASN A 150 -3.97 3.01 6.84
C ASN A 150 -4.29 1.50 6.88
N GLY A 151 -4.25 0.80 5.73
CA GLY A 151 -4.59 -0.62 5.64
C GLY A 151 -6.05 -0.88 5.27
N ILE A 152 -6.53 -2.11 5.54
CA ILE A 152 -7.87 -2.58 5.21
C ILE A 152 -8.67 -2.79 6.50
N HIS A 153 -9.82 -2.15 6.59
CA HIS A 153 -10.67 -2.18 7.78
C HIS A 153 -12.06 -2.77 7.47
N PHE A 154 -12.34 -3.95 8.00
CA PHE A 154 -13.65 -4.60 7.93
C PHE A 154 -14.48 -4.19 9.14
N HIS A 155 -15.44 -3.29 8.93
CA HIS A 155 -16.33 -2.76 9.97
C HIS A 155 -17.35 -3.80 10.45
N SER A 156 -18.08 -3.48 11.52
CA SER A 156 -18.99 -4.42 12.20
C SER A 156 -20.09 -5.01 11.29
N SER A 157 -20.54 -4.26 10.29
CA SER A 157 -21.55 -4.71 9.32
C SER A 157 -21.01 -5.58 8.19
N SER A 158 -19.71 -5.68 8.04
CA SER A 158 -19.05 -6.41 6.94
C SER A 158 -18.90 -7.89 7.25
N PHE A 159 -19.32 -8.75 6.33
CA PHE A 159 -19.27 -10.22 6.44
C PHE A 159 -18.93 -10.89 5.11
N GLN A 160 -18.51 -12.16 5.18
CA GLN A 160 -18.23 -13.01 4.03
C GLN A 160 -17.22 -12.40 3.05
N ASN A 161 -16.26 -11.68 3.59
CA ASN A 161 -15.16 -11.13 2.81
C ASN A 161 -14.20 -12.24 2.42
N LEU A 162 -13.65 -12.14 1.22
CA LEU A 162 -12.67 -13.08 0.71
C LEU A 162 -11.47 -12.31 0.16
N MET A 163 -10.29 -12.64 0.67
CA MET A 163 -9.01 -12.23 0.11
C MET A 163 -8.20 -13.50 -0.18
N SER A 164 -7.90 -13.74 -1.45
CA SER A 164 -7.14 -14.91 -1.88
C SER A 164 -6.07 -14.50 -2.89
N TYR A 165 -4.85 -15.02 -2.73
CA TYR A 165 -3.68 -14.60 -3.50
C TYR A 165 -3.53 -13.08 -3.49
N THR A 166 -3.57 -12.50 -2.29
CA THR A 166 -3.36 -11.06 -2.09
C THR A 166 -2.05 -10.80 -1.37
N ASP A 167 -1.43 -9.68 -1.67
CA ASP A 167 -0.28 -9.13 -0.97
C ASP A 167 -0.66 -7.77 -0.39
N THR A 168 -0.63 -7.64 0.93
CA THR A 168 -0.97 -6.41 1.65
C THR A 168 0.21 -5.96 2.48
N HIS A 169 0.80 -4.82 2.15
CA HIS A 169 2.01 -4.38 2.85
C HIS A 169 2.19 -2.86 2.93
N GLY A 170 3.18 -2.45 3.73
CA GLY A 170 3.53 -1.03 3.92
C GLY A 170 2.48 -0.25 4.71
N THR A 171 1.61 -0.93 5.45
CA THR A 171 0.46 -0.34 6.12
C THR A 171 0.80 0.26 7.49
N PHE A 172 -0.11 1.08 8.01
CA PHE A 172 -0.18 1.31 9.45
C PHE A 172 -0.71 0.03 10.12
N ASP A 173 -2.00 -0.28 10.08
CA ASP A 173 -2.53 -1.61 10.42
C ASP A 173 -2.81 -2.39 9.11
N GLY A 174 -2.38 -3.63 9.00
CA GLY A 174 -2.56 -4.43 7.79
C GLY A 174 -4.03 -4.70 7.50
N ILE A 175 -4.62 -5.61 8.26
CA ILE A 175 -6.03 -5.98 8.19
C ILE A 175 -6.65 -5.89 9.57
N VAL A 176 -7.71 -5.12 9.71
CA VAL A 176 -8.48 -4.98 10.95
C VAL A 176 -9.90 -5.51 10.75
N CYS A 177 -10.35 -6.39 11.64
CA CYS A 177 -11.70 -6.92 11.70
C CYS A 177 -12.37 -6.46 13.00
N ASP A 178 -13.37 -5.59 12.91
CA ASP A 178 -14.15 -5.12 14.05
C ASP A 178 -15.05 -6.21 14.63
N SER A 179 -15.46 -6.01 15.87
CA SER A 179 -16.44 -6.84 16.55
C SER A 179 -17.73 -6.98 15.74
N SER A 180 -18.22 -8.21 15.62
CA SER A 180 -19.40 -8.53 14.83
C SER A 180 -20.05 -9.82 15.30
N ASP A 181 -21.16 -10.23 14.66
CA ASP A 181 -21.84 -11.50 14.92
C ASP A 181 -20.90 -12.69 14.69
N VAL A 182 -20.50 -13.36 15.76
CA VAL A 182 -19.59 -14.51 15.72
C VAL A 182 -20.20 -15.79 15.14
N SER A 183 -21.48 -15.81 14.78
CA SER A 183 -22.08 -16.90 14.01
C SER A 183 -21.75 -16.80 12.51
N LYS A 184 -21.18 -15.71 12.07
CA LYS A 184 -20.89 -15.41 10.67
C LYS A 184 -19.39 -15.22 10.45
N LEU A 185 -18.91 -15.79 9.34
CA LEU A 185 -17.54 -15.56 8.90
C LEU A 185 -17.37 -14.09 8.47
N LYS A 186 -16.41 -13.39 9.07
CA LYS A 186 -16.07 -12.02 8.69
C LYS A 186 -15.09 -12.01 7.52
N LEU A 187 -14.02 -12.77 7.62
CA LEU A 187 -12.94 -12.79 6.63
C LEU A 187 -12.43 -14.20 6.40
N ALA A 188 -12.38 -14.62 5.13
CA ALA A 188 -11.54 -15.69 4.63
C ALA A 188 -10.29 -15.08 4.00
N LEU A 189 -9.11 -15.43 4.51
CA LEU A 189 -7.82 -14.99 4.00
C LEU A 189 -7.02 -16.21 3.58
N TYR A 190 -6.81 -16.39 2.27
CA TYR A 190 -6.22 -17.59 1.72
C TYR A 190 -5.03 -17.29 0.81
N ASN A 191 -3.98 -18.12 0.88
CA ASN A 191 -2.83 -18.04 -0.03
C ASN A 191 -2.24 -16.62 -0.14
N SER A 192 -2.25 -15.87 0.95
CA SER A 192 -2.00 -14.42 0.96
C SER A 192 -0.86 -14.06 1.88
N ILE A 193 -0.29 -12.87 1.66
CA ILE A 193 0.81 -12.31 2.44
C ILE A 193 0.35 -11.00 3.05
N VAL A 194 0.60 -10.81 4.35
CA VAL A 194 0.45 -9.53 5.05
C VAL A 194 1.75 -9.24 5.77
N HIS A 195 2.39 -8.12 5.44
CA HIS A 195 3.71 -7.82 5.97
C HIS A 195 4.03 -6.32 6.04
N ASN A 196 5.10 -5.98 6.77
CA ASN A 196 5.60 -4.62 6.91
C ASN A 196 4.52 -3.65 7.40
N CYS A 197 3.93 -3.95 8.57
CA CYS A 197 2.89 -3.14 9.20
C CYS A 197 3.47 -2.36 10.39
N GLN A 198 3.19 -1.07 10.50
CA GLN A 198 3.60 -0.25 11.66
C GLN A 198 2.73 -0.53 12.90
N GLY A 199 1.54 -1.04 12.70
CA GLY A 199 0.64 -1.53 13.74
C GLY A 199 0.56 -3.06 13.72
N TYR A 200 -0.64 -3.61 13.62
CA TYR A 200 -0.90 -5.05 13.53
C TYR A 200 -0.81 -5.55 12.08
N GLY A 201 -0.42 -6.80 11.89
CA GLY A 201 -0.57 -7.47 10.60
C GLY A 201 -2.04 -7.84 10.35
N LEU A 202 -2.59 -8.73 11.16
CA LEU A 202 -4.02 -9.04 11.23
C LEU A 202 -4.52 -8.82 12.65
N LYS A 203 -5.53 -7.98 12.83
CA LYS A 203 -6.22 -7.76 14.11
C LYS A 203 -7.69 -8.16 13.98
N SER A 204 -8.15 -9.12 14.77
CA SER A 204 -9.54 -9.53 14.85
C SER A 204 -10.07 -9.30 16.26
N VAL A 205 -11.16 -8.57 16.37
CA VAL A 205 -11.81 -8.27 17.65
C VAL A 205 -13.19 -8.88 17.63
N ASN A 206 -13.44 -9.86 18.51
CA ASN A 206 -14.74 -10.49 18.69
C ASN A 206 -15.46 -10.78 17.35
N SER A 207 -14.74 -11.39 16.40
CA SER A 207 -15.20 -11.73 15.05
C SER A 207 -14.65 -13.09 14.63
N VAL A 208 -15.06 -13.62 13.48
CA VAL A 208 -14.63 -14.93 12.99
C VAL A 208 -13.79 -14.78 11.74
N VAL A 209 -12.57 -15.32 11.79
CA VAL A 209 -11.63 -15.30 10.66
C VAL A 209 -11.13 -16.71 10.33
N ASP A 210 -10.99 -17.00 9.05
CA ASP A 210 -10.44 -18.26 8.50
C ASP A 210 -9.21 -17.91 7.66
N VAL A 211 -8.02 -18.32 8.11
CA VAL A 211 -6.73 -17.96 7.53
C VAL A 211 -5.99 -19.23 7.12
N ARG A 212 -5.73 -19.40 5.82
CA ARG A 212 -5.12 -20.61 5.29
C ARG A 212 -4.00 -20.33 4.31
N ASN A 213 -2.90 -21.07 4.43
CA ASN A 213 -1.74 -20.97 3.54
C ASN A 213 -1.20 -19.53 3.45
N CYS A 214 -1.20 -18.80 4.56
CA CYS A 214 -0.84 -17.38 4.59
C CYS A 214 0.50 -17.14 5.28
N GLN A 215 1.13 -16.04 4.92
CA GLN A 215 2.28 -15.49 5.62
C GLN A 215 1.88 -14.16 6.29
N LEU A 216 2.05 -14.07 7.61
CA LEU A 216 1.82 -12.87 8.41
C LEU A 216 3.12 -12.53 9.14
N THR A 217 3.79 -11.45 8.71
CA THR A 217 5.15 -11.16 9.17
C THR A 217 5.42 -9.67 9.35
N ASN A 218 6.46 -9.34 10.11
CA ASN A 218 7.03 -7.98 10.19
C ASN A 218 6.01 -6.90 10.57
N ALA A 219 5.32 -7.07 11.68
CA ALA A 219 4.45 -6.04 12.25
C ALA A 219 5.06 -5.47 13.54
N LEU A 220 5.04 -4.15 13.73
CA LEU A 220 5.56 -3.55 14.96
C LEU A 220 4.76 -3.99 16.19
N LYS A 221 3.44 -4.10 16.06
CA LYS A 221 2.61 -4.79 17.06
C LYS A 221 2.60 -6.29 16.76
N ASP A 222 1.50 -6.98 16.99
CA ASP A 222 1.45 -8.41 16.74
C ASP A 222 1.24 -8.71 15.24
N CYS A 223 1.92 -9.73 14.70
CA CYS A 223 1.69 -10.13 13.31
C CYS A 223 0.27 -10.68 13.12
N ALA A 224 -0.26 -11.38 14.13
CA ALA A 224 -1.68 -11.73 14.22
C ALA A 224 -2.16 -11.57 15.66
N ALA A 225 -3.25 -10.83 15.88
CA ALA A 225 -3.86 -10.59 17.20
C ALA A 225 -5.36 -10.90 17.15
N ILE A 226 -5.78 -11.86 17.96
CA ILE A 226 -7.17 -12.31 18.08
C ILE A 226 -7.66 -11.98 19.50
N TYR A 227 -8.62 -11.09 19.59
CA TYR A 227 -9.25 -10.63 20.82
C TYR A 227 -10.71 -11.11 20.88
N GLY A 228 -10.94 -12.31 21.43
CA GLY A 228 -12.25 -12.97 21.40
C GLY A 228 -12.70 -13.44 20.01
N GLY A 229 -13.90 -14.00 19.94
CA GLY A 229 -14.47 -14.55 18.69
C GLY A 229 -13.89 -15.91 18.31
N GLY A 230 -13.65 -16.13 17.03
CA GLY A 230 -13.12 -17.39 16.50
C GLY A 230 -12.08 -17.19 15.41
N ALA A 231 -11.02 -17.98 15.43
CA ALA A 231 -10.00 -17.94 14.38
C ALA A 231 -9.52 -19.35 14.05
N LEU A 232 -9.42 -19.64 12.75
CA LEU A 232 -8.75 -20.83 12.24
C LEU A 232 -7.49 -20.40 11.49
N PHE A 233 -6.34 -20.94 11.90
CA PHE A 233 -5.09 -20.82 11.17
C PHE A 233 -4.66 -22.20 10.69
N LEU A 234 -4.51 -22.38 9.39
CA LEU A 234 -4.09 -23.65 8.79
C LEU A 234 -2.96 -23.42 7.79
N ASN A 235 -1.85 -24.13 7.95
CA ASN A 235 -0.66 -24.04 7.09
C ASN A 235 -0.15 -22.60 6.94
N CYS A 236 -0.12 -21.83 8.04
CA CYS A 236 0.32 -20.43 8.03
C CYS A 236 1.74 -20.29 8.60
N THR A 237 2.49 -19.36 8.05
CA THR A 237 3.74 -18.87 8.63
C THR A 237 3.46 -17.55 9.32
N ILE A 238 3.61 -17.51 10.65
CA ILE A 238 3.45 -16.29 11.44
C ILE A 238 4.78 -16.02 12.13
N ALA A 239 5.51 -14.98 11.68
CA ALA A 239 6.87 -14.75 12.14
C ALA A 239 7.16 -13.27 12.35
N GLN A 240 7.81 -12.96 13.46
CA GLN A 240 8.09 -11.59 13.86
C GLN A 240 9.56 -11.25 13.59
N PHE A 241 9.78 -10.34 12.65
CA PHE A 241 11.10 -9.86 12.24
C PHE A 241 11.08 -8.35 11.95
N TYR A 242 10.26 -7.58 12.70
CA TYR A 242 10.13 -6.15 12.43
C TYR A 242 11.49 -5.45 12.52
N PRO A 243 11.99 -4.84 11.43
CA PRO A 243 13.39 -4.42 11.37
C PRO A 243 13.67 -3.03 11.94
N PHE A 244 12.62 -2.22 12.20
CA PHE A 244 12.79 -0.80 12.53
C PHE A 244 12.64 -0.49 14.02
N ASP A 245 12.28 -1.46 14.86
CA ASP A 245 12.17 -1.31 16.31
C ASP A 245 12.47 -2.64 17.00
N THR A 246 13.09 -2.59 18.16
CA THR A 246 13.37 -3.76 19.01
C THR A 246 12.21 -4.09 19.96
N ASN A 247 11.29 -3.14 20.20
CA ASN A 247 10.11 -3.30 21.03
C ASN A 247 8.88 -3.68 20.19
N TYR A 248 8.96 -4.76 19.48
CA TYR A 248 7.84 -5.28 18.69
C TYR A 248 6.98 -6.27 19.47
N GLY A 249 5.76 -6.49 18.98
CA GLY A 249 4.78 -7.40 19.56
C GLY A 249 5.08 -8.88 19.31
N ALA A 250 4.10 -9.72 19.59
CA ALA A 250 4.18 -11.15 19.37
C ALA A 250 3.96 -11.54 17.90
N ALA A 251 4.48 -12.71 17.48
CA ALA A 251 4.07 -13.28 16.21
C ALA A 251 2.57 -13.57 16.22
N LEU A 252 2.06 -14.20 17.27
CA LEU A 252 0.63 -14.53 17.42
C LEU A 252 0.18 -14.27 18.86
N ARG A 253 -0.95 -13.58 19.00
CA ARG A 253 -1.61 -13.31 20.27
C ARG A 253 -3.05 -13.78 20.23
N PHE A 254 -3.46 -14.53 21.25
CA PHE A 254 -4.84 -14.86 21.56
C PHE A 254 -5.20 -14.35 22.96
N THR A 255 -6.29 -13.60 23.05
CA THR A 255 -6.87 -13.18 24.34
C THR A 255 -8.39 -13.25 24.26
N ASN A 256 -9.00 -13.63 25.39
CA ASN A 256 -10.46 -13.58 25.58
C ASN A 256 -10.88 -12.19 26.09
#